data_47444024ef0eac172df1773d4505af0a
#
_entry.id   47444024ef0eac172df1773d4505af0a
#
_cell.length_a   1.000
_cell.length_b   1.000
_cell.length_c   1.000
_cell.angle_alpha   90.00
_cell.angle_beta   90.00
_cell.angle_gamma   90.00
#
_symmetry.space_group_name_H-M   'P 1'
#
loop_
_entity.id
_entity.type
_entity.pdbx_description
1 polymer ?
#
loop_
_entity_poly.entity_id
_entity_poly.type
_entity_poly.pdbx_seq_one_letter_code
_entity_poly.pdbx_strand_id
1 'polypeptide(L)'
;EGRAGALRHAAPIVAGIKDAVLRPGYERELAGWLGLDPNAVHRAVAAAGRAPRRGPEPEARPTPASDGQAVGPTGRHGEAAAPAPRIVVPVDPRDPVARRERESLEVVLQHPTLLSAEQWTALYAARFTVPQYAAVHQGVKVAGSAGATPQRWVDAVRDAVPQEVAGVVSELAVRDLPARTPEDVDRYCRDIMNRLFALQIVHRKEELLGRLQRLGPEGDPAEFTRLNSELMELEARRRALRADD
;
A
#
# COMPACT_ATOMS: atom_id res chain seq x y z
N GLU A 1 -23.89 21.48 -12.10
CA GLU A 1 -23.94 20.90 -10.71
C GLU A 1 -22.79 19.93 -10.43
N GLY A 2 -22.26 19.19 -11.41
CA GLY A 2 -21.19 18.19 -11.21
C GLY A 2 -19.86 18.76 -10.69
N ARG A 3 -19.40 19.90 -11.20
CA ARG A 3 -18.07 20.48 -10.83
C ARG A 3 -18.02 20.97 -9.38
N ALA A 4 -19.07 21.61 -8.90
CA ALA A 4 -19.18 22.06 -7.52
C ALA A 4 -19.34 20.89 -6.54
N GLY A 5 -20.00 19.81 -6.96
CA GLY A 5 -20.10 18.55 -6.23
C GLY A 5 -18.72 17.90 -6.09
N ALA A 6 -18.00 17.76 -7.21
CA ALA A 6 -16.65 17.21 -7.23
C ALA A 6 -15.67 18.00 -6.33
N LEU A 7 -15.73 19.33 -6.36
CA LEU A 7 -14.91 20.17 -5.48
C LEU A 7 -15.23 19.94 -4.00
N ARG A 8 -16.51 19.81 -3.62
CA ARG A 8 -16.90 19.53 -2.22
C ARG A 8 -16.38 18.20 -1.71
N HIS A 9 -16.25 17.19 -2.57
CA HIS A 9 -15.69 15.89 -2.20
C HIS A 9 -14.16 15.89 -2.18
N ALA A 10 -13.50 16.59 -3.11
CA ALA A 10 -12.04 16.64 -3.22
C ALA A 10 -11.39 17.60 -2.21
N ALA A 11 -12.05 18.70 -1.85
CA ALA A 11 -11.47 19.72 -0.95
C ALA A 11 -11.06 19.18 0.43
N PRO A 12 -11.81 18.30 1.13
CA PRO A 12 -11.38 17.70 2.39
C PRO A 12 -10.14 16.81 2.25
N ILE A 13 -9.98 16.15 1.10
CA ILE A 13 -8.83 15.27 0.83
C ILE A 13 -7.57 16.12 0.70
N VAL A 14 -7.63 17.18 -0.12
CA VAL A 14 -6.51 18.12 -0.30
C VAL A 14 -6.20 18.88 0.99
N ALA A 15 -7.21 19.25 1.77
CA ALA A 15 -7.03 19.86 3.10
C ALA A 15 -6.31 18.92 4.09
N GLY A 16 -6.46 17.61 3.94
CA GLY A 16 -5.81 16.57 4.74
C GLY A 16 -4.30 16.39 4.45
N ILE A 17 -3.77 16.99 3.38
CA ILE A 17 -2.35 16.95 3.06
C ILE A 17 -1.58 17.75 4.11
N LYS A 18 -0.75 17.06 4.90
CA LYS A 18 0.03 17.66 6.00
C LYS A 18 1.15 18.56 5.52
N ASP A 19 1.69 18.31 4.33
CA ASP A 19 2.77 19.08 3.73
C ASP A 19 2.21 20.39 3.14
N ALA A 20 2.58 21.50 3.78
CA ALA A 20 2.15 22.84 3.39
C ALA A 20 2.78 23.32 2.06
N VAL A 21 3.91 22.72 1.65
CA VAL A 21 4.60 23.08 0.40
C VAL A 21 3.94 22.39 -0.80
N LEU A 22 3.48 21.14 -0.63
CA LEU A 22 2.85 20.37 -1.69
C LEU A 22 1.38 20.77 -1.93
N ARG A 23 0.68 21.17 -0.88
CA ARG A 23 -0.76 21.51 -0.95
C ARG A 23 -1.13 22.49 -2.07
N PRO A 24 -0.42 23.63 -2.28
CA PRO A 24 -0.74 24.58 -3.34
C PRO A 24 -0.57 23.99 -4.76
N GLY A 25 0.30 22.95 -4.91
CA GLY A 25 0.44 22.21 -6.15
C GLY A 25 -0.83 21.43 -6.48
N TYR A 26 -1.33 20.66 -5.54
CA TYR A 26 -2.56 19.87 -5.70
C TYR A 26 -3.81 20.76 -5.87
N GLU A 27 -3.87 21.92 -5.21
CA GLU A 27 -4.95 22.88 -5.42
C GLU A 27 -5.00 23.39 -6.86
N ARG A 28 -3.85 23.68 -7.47
CA ARG A 28 -3.75 24.12 -8.87
C ARG A 28 -4.12 23.01 -9.85
N GLU A 29 -3.67 21.77 -9.61
CA GLU A 29 -4.05 20.63 -10.43
C GLU A 29 -5.56 20.36 -10.37
N LEU A 30 -6.13 20.38 -9.17
CA LEU A 30 -7.57 20.21 -8.96
C LEU A 30 -8.37 21.30 -9.67
N ALA A 31 -7.89 22.56 -9.64
CA ALA A 31 -8.49 23.66 -10.37
C ALA A 31 -8.48 23.42 -11.89
N GLY A 32 -7.35 22.92 -12.42
CA GLY A 32 -7.21 22.58 -13.82
C GLY A 32 -8.16 21.45 -14.25
N TRP A 33 -8.23 20.36 -13.50
CA TRP A 33 -9.11 19.22 -13.80
C TRP A 33 -10.59 19.55 -13.76
N LEU A 34 -10.99 20.43 -12.80
CA LEU A 34 -12.39 20.82 -12.67
C LEU A 34 -12.77 22.03 -13.54
N GLY A 35 -11.78 22.69 -14.18
CA GLY A 35 -11.99 23.92 -14.91
C GLY A 35 -12.54 25.03 -14.03
N LEU A 36 -12.03 25.16 -12.80
CA LEU A 36 -12.43 26.14 -11.80
C LEU A 36 -11.31 27.15 -11.53
N ASP A 37 -11.67 28.32 -11.02
CA ASP A 37 -10.71 29.32 -10.57
C ASP A 37 -9.84 28.78 -9.42
N PRO A 38 -8.49 28.87 -9.49
CA PRO A 38 -7.60 28.37 -8.44
C PRO A 38 -7.88 28.98 -7.06
N ASN A 39 -8.32 30.25 -6.99
CA ASN A 39 -8.66 30.91 -5.73
C ASN A 39 -9.97 30.36 -5.15
N ALA A 40 -10.90 29.92 -5.99
CA ALA A 40 -12.13 29.27 -5.54
C ALA A 40 -11.82 27.90 -4.92
N VAL A 41 -10.91 27.13 -5.54
CA VAL A 41 -10.44 25.84 -5.01
C VAL A 41 -9.68 26.04 -3.70
N HIS A 42 -8.76 26.99 -3.63
CA HIS A 42 -8.01 27.31 -2.42
C HIS A 42 -8.96 27.65 -1.24
N ARG A 43 -9.97 28.50 -1.47
CA ARG A 43 -10.97 28.84 -0.43
C ARG A 43 -11.77 27.61 0.02
N ALA A 44 -12.16 26.73 -0.90
CA ALA A 44 -12.88 25.50 -0.57
C ALA A 44 -12.02 24.54 0.27
N VAL A 45 -10.74 24.36 -0.09
CA VAL A 45 -9.78 23.55 0.66
C VAL A 45 -9.53 24.14 2.06
N ALA A 46 -9.34 25.45 2.16
CA ALA A 46 -9.15 26.13 3.44
C ALA A 46 -10.40 26.04 4.35
N ALA A 47 -11.59 26.10 3.76
CA ALA A 47 -12.86 25.93 4.49
C ALA A 47 -13.03 24.49 5.00
N ALA A 48 -12.71 23.50 4.16
CA ALA A 48 -12.76 22.08 4.52
C ALA A 48 -11.76 21.72 5.65
N GLY A 49 -10.58 22.36 5.67
CA GLY A 49 -9.59 22.18 6.74
C GLY A 49 -9.98 22.79 8.09
N ARG A 50 -10.93 23.74 8.12
CA ARG A 50 -11.44 24.36 9.35
C ARG A 50 -12.71 23.71 9.90
N ALA A 51 -13.41 22.90 9.10
CA ALA A 51 -14.62 22.24 9.53
C ALA A 51 -14.28 21.16 10.58
N PRO A 52 -14.90 21.18 11.80
CA PRO A 52 -14.73 20.10 12.74
C PRO A 52 -15.24 18.81 12.09
N ARG A 53 -14.44 17.74 12.19
CA ARG A 53 -14.84 16.42 11.71
C ARG A 53 -16.09 15.98 12.46
N ARG A 54 -17.26 16.17 11.87
CA ARG A 54 -18.50 15.56 12.33
C ARG A 54 -18.40 14.06 12.11
N GLY A 55 -18.16 13.33 13.19
CA GLY A 55 -18.46 11.89 13.24
C GLY A 55 -19.98 11.69 13.16
N PRO A 56 -20.45 10.47 12.79
CA PRO A 56 -21.87 10.18 12.76
C PRO A 56 -22.48 10.41 14.14
N GLU A 57 -23.56 11.18 14.16
CA GLU A 57 -24.33 11.58 15.33
C GLU A 57 -25.07 10.34 15.90
N PRO A 58 -24.85 9.95 17.17
CA PRO A 58 -25.75 8.99 17.82
C PRO A 58 -27.01 9.71 18.26
N GLU A 59 -28.15 9.15 17.88
CA GLU A 59 -29.49 9.60 18.29
C GLU A 59 -29.62 9.74 19.82
N ALA A 60 -30.13 10.90 20.22
CA ALA A 60 -30.41 11.25 21.59
C ALA A 60 -31.55 10.41 22.19
N ARG A 61 -31.31 9.81 23.34
CA ARG A 61 -32.37 9.42 24.29
C ARG A 61 -32.16 10.16 25.61
N PRO A 62 -33.25 10.59 26.24
CA PRO A 62 -33.21 11.55 27.32
C PRO A 62 -32.80 10.91 28.66
N THR A 63 -32.06 11.69 29.42
CA THR A 63 -31.70 11.44 30.83
C THR A 63 -32.89 11.59 31.79
N PRO A 64 -32.83 10.93 32.94
CA PRO A 64 -33.16 11.65 34.18
C PRO A 64 -31.96 11.78 35.11
N ALA A 65 -31.97 12.92 35.76
CA ALA A 65 -31.01 13.37 36.75
C ALA A 65 -31.08 12.53 38.05
N SER A 66 -29.95 12.36 38.71
CA SER A 66 -29.89 12.46 40.16
C SER A 66 -28.47 12.68 40.68
N ASP A 67 -28.43 13.48 41.68
CA ASP A 67 -27.33 14.05 42.44
C ASP A 67 -26.39 13.05 43.12
N GLY A 68 -25.17 13.52 43.41
CA GLY A 68 -24.52 13.08 44.62
C GLY A 68 -23.01 12.85 44.57
N GLN A 69 -22.28 13.90 44.91
CA GLN A 69 -21.14 13.89 45.86
C GLN A 69 -19.75 13.38 45.39
N ALA A 70 -18.86 14.32 45.53
CA ALA A 70 -17.40 14.26 45.49
C ALA A 70 -16.75 13.24 46.43
N VAL A 71 -15.62 12.69 46.08
CA VAL A 71 -14.34 12.65 46.82
C VAL A 71 -13.22 12.23 45.83
N GLY A 72 -12.19 13.12 45.59
CA GLY A 72 -10.89 12.66 45.12
C GLY A 72 -10.06 12.11 46.30
N PRO A 73 -8.80 11.74 46.14
CA PRO A 73 -7.83 12.10 45.12
C PRO A 73 -6.86 10.95 44.72
N THR A 74 -5.87 11.34 43.97
CA THR A 74 -4.54 10.71 43.75
C THR A 74 -4.41 9.67 42.67
N GLY A 75 -3.87 10.13 41.56
CA GLY A 75 -2.49 9.83 41.19
C GLY A 75 -2.30 8.61 40.35
N ARG A 76 -2.13 8.86 39.10
CA ARG A 76 -1.00 8.40 38.27
C ARG A 76 -1.34 8.80 36.84
N HIS A 77 -0.65 9.83 36.36
CA HIS A 77 -0.53 10.06 34.93
C HIS A 77 0.14 8.81 34.33
N GLY A 78 -0.68 7.86 33.91
CA GLY A 78 -0.30 6.90 32.90
C GLY A 78 -0.11 7.71 31.63
N GLU A 79 1.12 7.93 31.28
CA GLU A 79 1.55 8.35 29.94
C GLU A 79 0.79 7.46 28.95
N ALA A 80 -0.22 8.02 28.31
CA ALA A 80 -0.96 7.33 27.27
C ALA A 80 0.05 7.06 26.16
N ALA A 81 0.56 5.84 26.10
CA ALA A 81 1.38 5.36 25.01
C ALA A 81 0.67 5.73 23.72
N ALA A 82 1.37 6.48 22.85
CA ALA A 82 0.88 6.82 21.53
C ALA A 82 0.38 5.52 20.88
N PRO A 83 -0.82 5.49 20.26
CA PRO A 83 -1.33 4.26 19.68
C PRO A 83 -0.32 3.76 18.67
N ALA A 84 0.13 2.52 18.85
CA ALA A 84 1.04 1.85 17.93
C ALA A 84 0.50 2.00 16.49
N PRO A 85 1.34 2.23 15.50
CA PRO A 85 0.90 2.40 14.12
C PRO A 85 0.09 1.17 13.71
N ARG A 86 -1.17 1.38 13.31
CA ARG A 86 -2.02 0.29 12.83
C ARG A 86 -1.43 -0.26 11.54
N ILE A 87 -0.89 -1.47 11.60
CA ILE A 87 -0.33 -2.16 10.43
C ILE A 87 -1.46 -2.59 9.49
N VAL A 88 -2.62 -2.95 10.05
CA VAL A 88 -3.80 -3.31 9.26
C VAL A 88 -4.63 -2.05 9.02
N VAL A 89 -4.68 -1.62 7.77
CA VAL A 89 -5.47 -0.48 7.31
C VAL A 89 -6.45 -0.93 6.23
N PRO A 90 -7.63 -0.31 6.11
CA PRO A 90 -8.53 -0.60 5.00
C PRO A 90 -7.82 -0.35 3.67
N VAL A 91 -7.79 -1.37 2.82
CA VAL A 91 -7.20 -1.29 1.47
C VAL A 91 -8.29 -0.97 0.48
N ASP A 92 -8.07 0.03 -0.39
CA ASP A 92 -9.01 0.29 -1.48
C ASP A 92 -8.98 -0.89 -2.47
N PRO A 93 -10.13 -1.59 -2.66
CA PRO A 93 -10.19 -2.73 -3.58
C PRO A 93 -9.93 -2.34 -5.05
N ARG A 94 -10.03 -1.04 -5.37
CA ARG A 94 -9.82 -0.49 -6.72
C ARG A 94 -8.38 -0.10 -6.98
N ASP A 95 -7.55 -0.03 -5.95
CA ASP A 95 -6.12 0.25 -6.12
C ASP A 95 -5.44 -0.90 -6.88
N PRO A 96 -4.94 -0.65 -8.11
CA PRO A 96 -4.34 -1.69 -8.93
C PRO A 96 -3.03 -2.22 -8.33
N VAL A 97 -2.30 -1.41 -7.55
CA VAL A 97 -1.06 -1.83 -6.88
C VAL A 97 -1.40 -2.77 -5.74
N ALA A 98 -2.30 -2.34 -4.84
CA ALA A 98 -2.75 -3.17 -3.72
C ALA A 98 -3.35 -4.51 -4.19
N ARG A 99 -4.10 -4.50 -5.30
CA ARG A 99 -4.65 -5.72 -5.88
C ARG A 99 -3.56 -6.67 -6.35
N ARG A 100 -2.53 -6.19 -7.05
CA ARG A 100 -1.40 -7.02 -7.51
C ARG A 100 -0.58 -7.57 -6.35
N GLU A 101 -0.30 -6.74 -5.34
CA GLU A 101 0.38 -7.20 -4.13
C GLU A 101 -0.41 -8.31 -3.44
N ARG A 102 -1.73 -8.16 -3.30
CA ARG A 102 -2.60 -9.17 -2.71
C ARG A 102 -2.60 -10.47 -3.52
N GLU A 103 -2.90 -10.40 -4.83
CA GLU A 103 -2.97 -11.56 -5.71
C GLU A 103 -1.64 -12.35 -5.72
N SER A 104 -0.50 -11.66 -5.67
CA SER A 104 0.80 -12.33 -5.60
C SER A 104 1.02 -13.04 -4.27
N LEU A 105 0.58 -12.47 -3.14
CA LEU A 105 0.67 -13.15 -1.85
C LEU A 105 -0.31 -14.32 -1.74
N GLU A 106 -1.50 -14.24 -2.34
CA GLU A 106 -2.44 -15.37 -2.45
C GLU A 106 -1.78 -16.55 -3.16
N VAL A 107 -1.12 -16.31 -4.30
CA VAL A 107 -0.37 -17.33 -5.05
C VAL A 107 0.77 -17.91 -4.22
N VAL A 108 1.59 -17.06 -3.60
CA VAL A 108 2.75 -17.50 -2.80
C VAL A 108 2.34 -18.34 -1.59
N LEU A 109 1.24 -18.00 -0.94
CA LEU A 109 0.76 -18.73 0.24
C LEU A 109 0.09 -20.05 -0.13
N GLN A 110 -0.64 -20.11 -1.24
CA GLN A 110 -1.40 -21.30 -1.64
C GLN A 110 -0.59 -22.27 -2.49
N HIS A 111 0.29 -21.76 -3.35
CA HIS A 111 1.05 -22.56 -4.32
C HIS A 111 2.56 -22.28 -4.31
N PRO A 112 3.22 -22.34 -3.14
CA PRO A 112 4.65 -22.00 -3.02
C PRO A 112 5.56 -22.87 -3.89
N THR A 113 5.16 -24.10 -4.19
CA THR A 113 5.94 -25.06 -4.99
C THR A 113 5.90 -24.80 -6.49
N LEU A 114 4.98 -23.94 -6.97
CA LEU A 114 4.91 -23.54 -8.37
C LEU A 114 5.89 -22.42 -8.73
N LEU A 115 6.47 -21.76 -7.73
CA LEU A 115 7.46 -20.69 -7.95
C LEU A 115 8.84 -21.29 -8.21
N SER A 116 9.49 -20.86 -9.29
CA SER A 116 10.89 -21.20 -9.58
C SER A 116 11.84 -20.50 -8.58
N ALA A 117 13.09 -21.00 -8.51
CA ALA A 117 14.13 -20.37 -7.67
C ALA A 117 14.39 -18.91 -8.05
N GLU A 118 14.29 -18.57 -9.34
CA GLU A 118 14.44 -17.21 -9.83
C GLU A 118 13.27 -16.32 -9.38
N GLN A 119 12.04 -16.86 -9.43
CA GLN A 119 10.85 -16.15 -8.95
C GLN A 119 10.91 -15.92 -7.44
N TRP A 120 11.39 -16.88 -6.67
CA TRP A 120 11.63 -16.71 -5.23
C TRP A 120 12.66 -15.61 -4.95
N THR A 121 13.77 -15.60 -5.67
CA THR A 121 14.80 -14.56 -5.55
C THR A 121 14.22 -13.18 -5.87
N ALA A 122 13.44 -13.08 -6.96
CA ALA A 122 12.80 -11.83 -7.35
C ALA A 122 11.72 -11.38 -6.35
N LEU A 123 10.95 -12.34 -5.79
CA LEU A 123 9.97 -12.05 -4.74
C LEU A 123 10.64 -11.50 -3.49
N TYR A 124 11.73 -12.12 -3.02
CA TYR A 124 12.45 -11.63 -1.83
C TYR A 124 13.02 -10.22 -2.01
N ALA A 125 13.39 -9.86 -3.24
CA ALA A 125 13.84 -8.51 -3.56
C ALA A 125 12.69 -7.52 -3.80
N ALA A 126 11.45 -7.99 -3.96
CA ALA A 126 10.30 -7.16 -4.24
C ALA A 126 9.97 -6.22 -3.08
N ARG A 127 9.39 -5.07 -3.42
CA ARG A 127 8.90 -4.08 -2.45
C ARG A 127 7.39 -4.05 -2.47
N PHE A 128 6.79 -4.22 -1.30
CA PHE A 128 5.36 -4.08 -1.09
C PHE A 128 5.07 -2.72 -0.44
N THR A 129 4.04 -2.04 -0.91
CA THR A 129 3.70 -0.67 -0.50
C THR A 129 2.54 -0.63 0.50
N VAL A 130 1.63 -1.61 0.44
CA VAL A 130 0.54 -1.72 1.41
C VAL A 130 1.09 -2.29 2.72
N PRO A 131 0.95 -1.60 3.86
CA PRO A 131 1.63 -1.97 5.11
C PRO A 131 1.38 -3.41 5.55
N GLN A 132 0.14 -3.89 5.51
CA GLN A 132 -0.20 -5.26 5.88
C GLN A 132 0.37 -6.30 4.90
N TYR A 133 0.41 -6.00 3.61
CA TYR A 133 1.01 -6.89 2.62
C TYR A 133 2.53 -6.89 2.70
N ALA A 134 3.15 -5.75 3.02
CA ALA A 134 4.57 -5.66 3.31
C ALA A 134 4.95 -6.50 4.54
N ALA A 135 4.12 -6.50 5.59
CA ALA A 135 4.31 -7.34 6.77
C ALA A 135 4.18 -8.83 6.44
N VAL A 136 3.17 -9.24 5.63
CA VAL A 136 3.03 -10.63 5.16
C VAL A 136 4.26 -11.03 4.31
N HIS A 137 4.69 -10.18 3.38
CA HIS A 137 5.88 -10.44 2.57
C HIS A 137 7.14 -10.60 3.43
N GLN A 138 7.29 -9.81 4.49
CA GLN A 138 8.39 -9.99 5.43
C GLN A 138 8.27 -11.35 6.17
N GLY A 139 7.08 -11.77 6.56
CA GLY A 139 6.83 -13.11 7.11
C GLY A 139 7.23 -14.22 6.13
N VAL A 140 6.88 -14.08 4.84
CA VAL A 140 7.31 -14.99 3.76
C VAL A 140 8.85 -15.09 3.69
N LYS A 141 9.55 -13.96 3.81
CA LYS A 141 11.04 -13.94 3.81
C LYS A 141 11.64 -14.64 5.02
N VAL A 142 11.04 -14.47 6.20
CA VAL A 142 11.49 -15.11 7.45
C VAL A 142 11.22 -16.61 7.44
N ALA A 143 10.04 -17.01 6.97
CA ALA A 143 9.67 -18.43 6.86
C ALA A 143 10.54 -19.21 5.83
N GLY A 144 11.16 -18.48 4.89
CA GLY A 144 12.01 -19.09 3.86
C GLY A 144 11.22 -19.73 2.72
N SER A 145 11.94 -20.34 1.77
CA SER A 145 11.29 -21.07 0.68
C SER A 145 10.65 -22.36 1.19
N ALA A 146 9.45 -22.67 0.69
CA ALA A 146 8.65 -23.79 1.15
C ALA A 146 9.27 -25.16 0.80
N GLY A 147 10.01 -25.71 1.74
CA GLY A 147 10.30 -27.14 1.77
C GLY A 147 9.25 -27.93 2.55
N ALA A 148 8.20 -27.29 3.05
CA ALA A 148 7.15 -27.84 3.91
C ALA A 148 5.86 -28.13 3.12
N THR A 149 4.96 -28.94 3.70
CA THR A 149 3.60 -29.07 3.18
C THR A 149 2.91 -27.71 3.16
N PRO A 150 1.95 -27.44 2.24
CA PRO A 150 1.29 -26.14 2.13
C PRO A 150 0.75 -25.61 3.47
N GLN A 151 0.17 -26.49 4.29
CA GLN A 151 -0.35 -26.12 5.60
C GLN A 151 0.75 -25.63 6.56
N ARG A 152 1.85 -26.35 6.66
CA ARG A 152 2.99 -25.94 7.50
C ARG A 152 3.64 -24.66 7.00
N TRP A 153 3.61 -24.43 5.69
CA TRP A 153 4.08 -23.21 5.07
C TRP A 153 3.27 -21.98 5.53
N VAL A 154 1.93 -22.06 5.42
CA VAL A 154 1.04 -20.98 5.87
C VAL A 154 1.20 -20.73 7.38
N ASP A 155 1.30 -21.79 8.19
CA ASP A 155 1.54 -21.67 9.63
C ASP A 155 2.88 -20.97 9.91
N ALA A 156 3.96 -21.36 9.22
CA ALA A 156 5.27 -20.71 9.39
C ALA A 156 5.25 -19.22 9.03
N VAL A 157 4.55 -18.85 7.96
CA VAL A 157 4.40 -17.43 7.60
C VAL A 157 3.55 -16.70 8.65
N ARG A 158 2.46 -17.31 9.12
CA ARG A 158 1.59 -16.71 10.15
C ARG A 158 2.33 -16.48 11.46
N ASP A 159 3.20 -17.40 11.86
CA ASP A 159 4.01 -17.28 13.07
C ASP A 159 5.14 -16.23 12.94
N ALA A 160 5.54 -15.92 11.70
CA ALA A 160 6.58 -14.95 11.38
C ALA A 160 6.09 -13.50 11.23
N VAL A 161 4.76 -13.25 11.25
CA VAL A 161 4.18 -11.91 11.15
C VAL A 161 3.70 -11.39 12.51
N PRO A 162 3.54 -10.05 12.67
CA PRO A 162 2.86 -9.49 13.84
C PRO A 162 1.45 -10.06 14.01
N GLN A 163 1.00 -10.23 15.26
CA GLN A 163 -0.29 -10.85 15.59
C GLN A 163 -1.47 -10.16 14.89
N GLU A 164 -1.41 -8.84 14.71
CA GLU A 164 -2.43 -8.05 14.04
C GLU A 164 -2.59 -8.41 12.54
N VAL A 165 -1.53 -8.97 11.95
CA VAL A 165 -1.48 -9.34 10.52
C VAL A 165 -1.76 -10.83 10.30
N ALA A 166 -1.71 -11.65 11.35
CA ALA A 166 -1.93 -13.10 11.27
C ALA A 166 -3.28 -13.46 10.60
N GLY A 167 -4.33 -12.68 10.85
CA GLY A 167 -5.63 -12.82 10.20
C GLY A 167 -5.57 -12.59 8.68
N VAL A 168 -4.75 -11.64 8.23
CA VAL A 168 -4.54 -11.35 6.80
C VAL A 168 -3.87 -12.55 6.10
N VAL A 169 -2.88 -13.17 6.74
CA VAL A 169 -2.24 -14.40 6.19
C VAL A 169 -3.28 -15.50 6.00
N SER A 170 -4.14 -15.72 7.00
CA SER A 170 -5.18 -16.74 6.93
C SER A 170 -6.21 -16.44 5.85
N GLU A 171 -6.63 -15.18 5.70
CA GLU A 171 -7.55 -14.75 4.64
C GLU A 171 -6.95 -15.01 3.24
N LEU A 172 -5.70 -14.61 3.01
CA LEU A 172 -5.03 -14.77 1.72
C LEU A 172 -4.81 -16.25 1.37
N ALA A 173 -4.53 -17.09 2.37
CA ALA A 173 -4.27 -18.52 2.17
C ALA A 173 -5.51 -19.34 1.76
N VAL A 174 -6.73 -18.85 2.02
CA VAL A 174 -7.98 -19.57 1.75
C VAL A 174 -8.85 -18.92 0.67
N ARG A 175 -8.41 -17.82 0.11
CA ARG A 175 -9.17 -17.09 -0.91
C ARG A 175 -9.21 -17.88 -2.21
N ASP A 176 -10.41 -18.01 -2.80
CA ASP A 176 -10.58 -18.70 -4.09
C ASP A 176 -9.78 -18.02 -5.20
N LEU A 177 -8.95 -18.81 -5.90
CA LEU A 177 -8.28 -18.36 -7.11
C LEU A 177 -9.21 -18.56 -8.32
N PRO A 178 -9.12 -17.71 -9.36
CA PRO A 178 -9.97 -17.80 -10.55
C PRO A 178 -9.53 -18.91 -11.52
N ALA A 179 -8.78 -19.91 -11.05
CA ALA A 179 -8.27 -21.06 -11.80
C ALA A 179 -8.75 -22.34 -11.13
N ARG A 180 -9.25 -23.30 -11.93
CA ARG A 180 -9.87 -24.53 -11.42
C ARG A 180 -9.14 -25.81 -11.77
N THR A 181 -8.44 -25.84 -12.92
CA THR A 181 -7.63 -27.00 -13.30
C THR A 181 -6.16 -26.78 -12.86
N PRO A 182 -5.37 -27.83 -12.64
CA PRO A 182 -3.95 -27.68 -12.30
C PRO A 182 -3.18 -26.83 -13.32
N GLU A 183 -3.48 -27.00 -14.61
CA GLU A 183 -2.83 -26.26 -15.71
C GLU A 183 -3.22 -24.77 -15.69
N ASP A 184 -4.48 -24.46 -15.35
CA ASP A 184 -4.94 -23.09 -15.20
C ASP A 184 -4.31 -22.43 -13.97
N VAL A 185 -4.15 -23.17 -12.88
CA VAL A 185 -3.49 -22.69 -11.66
C VAL A 185 -2.03 -22.35 -11.95
N ASP A 186 -1.28 -23.25 -12.64
CA ASP A 186 0.12 -22.99 -13.00
C ASP A 186 0.26 -21.73 -13.88
N ARG A 187 -0.58 -21.61 -14.91
CA ARG A 187 -0.62 -20.42 -15.77
C ARG A 187 -0.97 -19.16 -14.97
N TYR A 188 -2.01 -19.22 -14.17
CA TYR A 188 -2.44 -18.09 -13.34
C TYR A 188 -1.33 -17.64 -12.37
N CYS A 189 -0.68 -18.58 -11.68
CA CYS A 189 0.43 -18.27 -10.78
C CYS A 189 1.58 -17.58 -11.52
N ARG A 190 1.95 -18.06 -12.69
CA ARG A 190 2.98 -17.46 -13.54
C ARG A 190 2.61 -16.04 -13.96
N ASP A 191 1.39 -15.83 -14.46
CA ASP A 191 0.90 -14.52 -14.90
C ASP A 191 0.87 -13.50 -13.74
N ILE A 192 0.42 -13.91 -12.56
CA ILE A 192 0.38 -13.03 -11.38
C ILE A 192 1.80 -12.63 -10.96
N MET A 193 2.74 -13.59 -10.93
CA MET A 193 4.13 -13.29 -10.58
C MET A 193 4.79 -12.38 -11.63
N ASN A 194 4.57 -12.61 -12.91
CA ASN A 194 5.08 -11.75 -13.98
C ASN A 194 4.55 -10.32 -13.86
N ARG A 195 3.27 -10.14 -13.52
CA ARG A 195 2.66 -8.82 -13.29
C ARG A 195 3.25 -8.12 -12.06
N LEU A 196 3.52 -8.86 -10.97
CA LEU A 196 4.22 -8.30 -9.81
C LEU A 196 5.62 -7.83 -10.20
N PHE A 197 6.40 -8.66 -10.89
CA PHE A 197 7.77 -8.32 -11.29
C PHE A 197 7.81 -7.16 -12.28
N ALA A 198 6.86 -7.09 -13.20
CA ALA A 198 6.73 -5.95 -14.10
C ALA A 198 6.46 -4.63 -13.33
N LEU A 199 5.62 -4.67 -12.28
CA LEU A 199 5.38 -3.53 -11.41
C LEU A 199 6.66 -3.12 -10.65
N GLN A 200 7.41 -4.10 -10.11
CA GLN A 200 8.68 -3.81 -9.42
C GLN A 200 9.71 -3.15 -10.36
N ILE A 201 9.78 -3.59 -11.61
CA ILE A 201 10.65 -2.96 -12.61
C ILE A 201 10.25 -1.51 -12.85
N VAL A 202 8.95 -1.20 -12.95
CA VAL A 202 8.48 0.19 -13.13
C VAL A 202 8.93 1.05 -11.94
N HIS A 203 8.67 0.63 -10.71
CA HIS A 203 9.08 1.37 -9.51
C HIS A 203 10.60 1.57 -9.44
N ARG A 204 11.37 0.51 -9.73
CA ARG A 204 12.83 0.62 -9.73
C ARG A 204 13.36 1.59 -10.77
N LYS A 205 12.76 1.61 -11.97
CA LYS A 205 13.12 2.58 -13.02
C LYS A 205 12.82 4.01 -12.59
N GLU A 206 11.68 4.27 -11.96
CA GLU A 206 11.32 5.59 -11.43
C GLU A 206 12.34 6.06 -10.39
N GLU A 207 12.77 5.17 -9.47
CA GLU A 207 13.83 5.46 -8.49
C GLU A 207 15.16 5.82 -9.17
N LEU A 208 15.58 5.03 -10.16
CA LEU A 208 16.84 5.26 -10.89
C LEU A 208 16.81 6.55 -11.70
N LEU A 209 15.70 6.83 -12.38
CA LEU A 209 15.52 8.09 -13.12
C LEU A 209 15.55 9.29 -12.16
N GLY A 210 14.90 9.19 -11.01
CA GLY A 210 14.98 10.23 -9.99
C GLY A 210 16.41 10.43 -9.45
N ARG A 211 17.20 9.35 -9.33
CA ARG A 211 18.62 9.46 -8.94
C ARG A 211 19.46 10.11 -10.04
N LEU A 212 19.27 9.73 -11.30
CA LEU A 212 19.96 10.35 -12.43
C LEU A 212 19.66 11.85 -12.55
N GLN A 213 18.40 12.24 -12.33
CA GLN A 213 18.02 13.66 -12.31
C GLN A 213 18.72 14.44 -11.20
N ARG A 214 18.84 13.86 -9.99
CA ARG A 214 19.54 14.50 -8.87
C ARG A 214 21.04 14.56 -9.05
N LEU A 215 21.62 13.58 -9.74
CA LEU A 215 23.05 13.54 -10.03
C LEU A 215 23.46 14.74 -10.90
N GLY A 216 22.59 15.12 -11.84
CA GLY A 216 22.81 16.27 -12.74
C GLY A 216 23.98 16.09 -13.70
N PRO A 217 24.29 17.11 -14.53
CA PRO A 217 25.32 17.02 -15.55
C PRO A 217 26.76 17.08 -15.00
N GLU A 218 26.93 17.58 -13.77
CA GLU A 218 28.24 17.67 -13.08
C GLU A 218 28.47 16.51 -12.09
N GLY A 219 27.58 15.54 -12.09
CA GLY A 219 27.67 14.37 -11.21
C GLY A 219 28.79 13.40 -11.56
N ASP A 220 29.04 12.43 -10.66
CA ASP A 220 30.06 11.40 -10.87
C ASP A 220 29.77 10.57 -12.15
N PRO A 221 30.67 10.57 -13.16
CA PRO A 221 30.50 9.80 -14.39
C PRO A 221 30.40 8.29 -14.15
N ALA A 222 31.06 7.76 -13.11
CA ALA A 222 31.02 6.34 -12.78
C ALA A 222 29.63 5.96 -12.22
N GLU A 223 29.05 6.82 -11.38
CA GLU A 223 27.68 6.62 -10.88
C GLU A 223 26.67 6.74 -12.02
N PHE A 224 26.81 7.71 -12.91
CA PHE A 224 25.96 7.87 -14.09
C PHE A 224 25.98 6.60 -14.97
N THR A 225 27.16 6.07 -15.26
CA THR A 225 27.31 4.84 -16.06
C THR A 225 26.64 3.65 -15.39
N ARG A 226 26.84 3.50 -14.07
CA ARG A 226 26.22 2.41 -13.30
C ARG A 226 24.69 2.47 -13.33
N LEU A 227 24.10 3.66 -13.10
CA LEU A 227 22.64 3.83 -13.10
C LEU A 227 22.04 3.56 -14.49
N ASN A 228 22.72 3.98 -15.57
CA ASN A 228 22.28 3.68 -16.92
C ASN A 228 22.38 2.19 -17.25
N SER A 229 23.44 1.49 -16.83
CA SER A 229 23.57 0.05 -17.03
C SER A 229 22.42 -0.69 -16.31
N GLU A 230 22.10 -0.32 -15.07
CA GLU A 230 20.97 -0.90 -14.34
C GLU A 230 19.63 -0.64 -15.05
N LEU A 231 19.41 0.55 -15.64
CA LEU A 231 18.21 0.84 -16.44
C LEU A 231 18.11 -0.06 -17.67
N MET A 232 19.21 -0.30 -18.37
CA MET A 232 19.23 -1.18 -19.55
C MET A 232 18.93 -2.64 -19.17
N GLU A 233 19.48 -3.12 -18.04
CA GLU A 233 19.19 -4.46 -17.53
C GLU A 233 17.71 -4.62 -17.16
N LEU A 234 17.10 -3.62 -16.50
CA LEU A 234 15.67 -3.62 -16.18
C LEU A 234 14.80 -3.64 -17.44
N GLU A 235 15.18 -2.92 -18.51
CA GLU A 235 14.46 -2.96 -19.79
C GLU A 235 14.58 -4.31 -20.48
N ALA A 236 15.76 -4.94 -20.41
CA ALA A 236 15.95 -6.29 -20.93
C ALA A 236 15.06 -7.29 -20.19
N ARG A 237 15.06 -7.23 -18.85
CA ARG A 237 14.22 -8.09 -18.00
C ARG A 237 12.72 -7.87 -18.25
N ARG A 238 12.28 -6.62 -18.44
CA ARG A 238 10.88 -6.31 -18.78
C ARG A 238 10.45 -6.91 -20.13
N ARG A 239 11.37 -6.93 -21.12
CA ARG A 239 11.10 -7.55 -22.43
C ARG A 239 10.98 -9.07 -22.30
N ALA A 240 11.83 -9.70 -21.49
CA ALA A 240 11.76 -11.14 -21.26
C ALA A 240 10.41 -11.53 -20.61
N LEU A 241 9.97 -10.82 -19.55
CA LEU A 241 8.67 -11.08 -18.91
C LEU A 241 7.47 -10.96 -19.85
N ARG A 242 7.58 -10.16 -20.93
CA ARG A 242 6.52 -10.03 -21.93
C ARG A 242 6.56 -11.10 -23.01
N ALA A 243 7.70 -11.74 -23.20
CA ALA A 243 7.84 -12.81 -24.18
C ALA A 243 7.34 -14.17 -23.62
N ASP A 244 7.24 -14.27 -22.29
CA ASP A 244 6.76 -15.43 -21.57
C ASP A 244 5.23 -15.38 -21.28
N ASP A 245 4.54 -14.26 -21.59
CA ASP A 245 3.08 -14.09 -21.58
C ASP A 245 2.47 -14.61 -22.90
#